data_6e301ea72b7f2138576e08c9d45a7be4
#
_entry.id   6e301ea72b7f2138576e08c9d45a7be4
#
_cell.length_a   1.000
_cell.length_b   1.000
_cell.length_c   1.000
_cell.angle_alpha   90.00
_cell.angle_beta   90.00
_cell.angle_gamma   90.00
#
_symmetry.space_group_name_H-M   'P 1'
#
loop_
_entity.id
_entity.type
_entity.pdbx_description
1 polymer ?
#
loop_
_entity_poly.entity_id
_entity_poly.type
_entity_poly.pdbx_seq_one_letter_code
_entity_poly.pdbx_strand_id
1 'polypeptide(L)'
;MEKIKTFLKRKDIAISAKRYGIDALGAMAQGLFCSLLIGTIVKTLGEQLGLPFLVEVGGYASAMSGAAMAVAIGWALKAPPMVLFSLATVGYAANALGSTTLDGGKGAGGPLAVLFIAIIAAECGKAVSKETKVDILITPLVTILAGVGLSALLAPAIGTAATAIGNVTRLATDEQPLLMGVLVSVVIGMALTLPISSAAICAAFSLTGLAGGAAVAGCCANMVGFAVLSFRENRWGGLVSQGIGTSMLQMGNIVRNPRIWLPAILTSAITGPIATCVFRLEMNGPPVSAGMGTCGLVGQIGVWTGWIAPSEQALANGGAAITPGAFEWAGLILISFVLPAALCWAFGLWLRKIGWIKEGDLRLD
;
A
#
# COMPACT_ATOMS: atom_id res chain seq x y z
N MET A 1 -14.13 20.04 -32.78
CA MET A 1 -13.53 20.13 -31.42
C MET A 1 -14.50 20.66 -30.37
N GLU A 2 -15.28 21.70 -30.60
CA GLU A 2 -16.24 22.25 -29.63
C GLU A 2 -17.32 21.24 -29.17
N LYS A 3 -17.91 20.49 -30.10
CA LYS A 3 -18.92 19.45 -29.75
C LYS A 3 -18.39 18.41 -28.77
N ILE A 4 -17.14 17.97 -28.95
CA ILE A 4 -16.50 17.00 -28.05
C ILE A 4 -16.25 17.62 -26.66
N LYS A 5 -15.76 18.86 -26.60
CA LYS A 5 -15.55 19.57 -25.32
C LYS A 5 -16.87 19.77 -24.57
N THR A 6 -17.94 20.13 -25.27
CA THR A 6 -19.27 20.28 -24.69
C THR A 6 -19.81 18.95 -24.16
N PHE A 7 -19.62 17.85 -24.90
CA PHE A 7 -20.00 16.50 -24.48
C PHE A 7 -19.23 16.07 -23.21
N LEU A 8 -17.90 16.19 -23.22
CA LEU A 8 -17.07 15.84 -22.05
C LEU A 8 -17.45 16.65 -20.81
N LYS A 9 -17.73 17.96 -20.98
CA LYS A 9 -18.20 18.83 -19.89
C LYS A 9 -19.56 18.41 -19.36
N ARG A 10 -20.49 18.02 -20.23
CA ARG A 10 -21.83 17.50 -19.84
C ARG A 10 -21.72 16.21 -19.03
N LYS A 11 -20.75 15.34 -19.36
CA LYS A 11 -20.49 14.07 -18.68
C LYS A 11 -19.57 14.19 -17.47
N ASP A 12 -19.15 15.37 -17.12
CA ASP A 12 -18.15 15.63 -16.07
C ASP A 12 -16.86 14.81 -16.29
N ILE A 13 -16.47 14.61 -17.55
CA ILE A 13 -15.20 13.98 -17.92
C ILE A 13 -14.15 15.08 -18.06
N ALA A 14 -13.27 15.20 -17.05
CA ALA A 14 -12.20 16.21 -17.04
C ALA A 14 -10.86 15.52 -16.83
N ILE A 15 -10.07 15.44 -17.90
CA ILE A 15 -8.71 14.90 -17.85
C ILE A 15 -7.81 15.91 -17.15
N SER A 16 -7.46 15.64 -15.88
CA SER A 16 -6.53 16.49 -15.14
C SER A 16 -5.67 15.66 -14.18
N ALA A 17 -4.42 16.07 -14.04
CA ALA A 17 -3.48 15.46 -13.11
C ALA A 17 -3.99 15.51 -11.65
N LYS A 18 -4.69 16.59 -11.27
CA LYS A 18 -5.30 16.71 -9.96
C LYS A 18 -6.36 15.63 -9.74
N ARG A 19 -7.29 15.47 -10.69
CA ARG A 19 -8.43 14.55 -10.55
C ARG A 19 -7.98 13.09 -10.54
N TYR A 20 -7.06 12.71 -11.42
CA TYR A 20 -6.61 11.32 -11.52
C TYR A 20 -5.42 10.99 -10.62
N GLY A 21 -4.49 11.95 -10.43
CA GLY A 21 -3.28 11.74 -9.64
C GLY A 21 -3.42 12.09 -8.17
N ILE A 22 -4.46 12.85 -7.75
CA ILE A 22 -4.65 13.24 -6.36
C ILE A 22 -5.97 12.69 -5.83
N ASP A 23 -7.09 13.11 -6.43
CA ASP A 23 -8.41 12.79 -5.89
C ASP A 23 -8.70 11.27 -6.01
N ALA A 24 -8.41 10.67 -7.17
CA ALA A 24 -8.58 9.22 -7.37
C ALA A 24 -7.63 8.37 -6.52
N LEU A 25 -6.36 8.79 -6.38
CA LEU A 25 -5.39 8.10 -5.50
C LEU A 25 -5.78 8.17 -4.02
N GLY A 26 -6.20 9.35 -3.55
CA GLY A 26 -6.68 9.51 -2.17
C GLY A 26 -7.89 8.66 -1.86
N ALA A 27 -8.88 8.65 -2.77
CA ALA A 27 -10.07 7.81 -2.63
C ALA A 27 -9.72 6.31 -2.69
N MET A 28 -8.80 5.90 -3.60
CA MET A 28 -8.34 4.52 -3.66
C MET A 28 -7.71 4.08 -2.34
N ALA A 29 -6.90 4.93 -1.71
CA ALA A 29 -6.29 4.63 -0.43
C ALA A 29 -7.35 4.44 0.68
N GLN A 30 -8.43 5.23 0.69
CA GLN A 30 -9.55 5.05 1.61
C GLN A 30 -10.27 3.72 1.36
N GLY A 31 -10.53 3.36 0.09
CA GLY A 31 -11.12 2.07 -0.28
C GLY A 31 -10.27 0.88 0.17
N LEU A 32 -8.94 0.98 -0.01
CA LEU A 32 -7.99 -0.03 0.46
C LEU A 32 -8.01 -0.13 2.00
N PHE A 33 -8.04 1.00 2.69
CA PHE A 33 -8.10 1.05 4.15
C PHE A 33 -9.32 0.32 4.69
N CYS A 34 -10.52 0.66 4.17
CA CYS A 34 -11.78 0.11 4.65
C CYS A 34 -11.95 -1.40 4.35
N SER A 35 -11.17 -1.97 3.47
CA SER A 35 -11.25 -3.37 3.05
C SER A 35 -10.02 -4.18 3.46
N LEU A 36 -8.94 -4.08 2.70
CA LEU A 36 -7.75 -4.91 2.90
C LEU A 36 -7.13 -4.70 4.28
N LEU A 37 -6.95 -3.43 4.70
CA LEU A 37 -6.24 -3.15 5.94
C LEU A 37 -7.06 -3.54 7.17
N ILE A 38 -8.33 -3.14 7.24
CA ILE A 38 -9.22 -3.56 8.33
C ILE A 38 -9.40 -5.08 8.28
N GLY A 39 -9.56 -5.68 7.10
CA GLY A 39 -9.65 -7.13 6.93
C GLY A 39 -8.42 -7.86 7.47
N THR A 40 -7.22 -7.37 7.17
CA THR A 40 -5.96 -7.94 7.67
C THR A 40 -5.85 -7.80 9.19
N ILE A 41 -6.22 -6.65 9.76
CA ILE A 41 -6.22 -6.44 11.22
C ILE A 41 -7.15 -7.44 11.91
N VAL A 42 -8.40 -7.55 11.44
CA VAL A 42 -9.41 -8.45 12.02
C VAL A 42 -8.96 -9.92 11.90
N LYS A 43 -8.42 -10.30 10.71
CA LYS A 43 -7.89 -11.64 10.48
C LYS A 43 -6.75 -11.97 11.44
N THR A 44 -5.76 -11.09 11.57
CA THR A 44 -4.61 -11.28 12.45
C THR A 44 -5.04 -11.39 13.92
N LEU A 45 -5.99 -10.55 14.37
CA LEU A 45 -6.57 -10.68 15.68
C LEU A 45 -7.26 -12.04 15.88
N GLY A 46 -8.01 -12.51 14.89
CA GLY A 46 -8.65 -13.82 14.91
C GLY A 46 -7.64 -14.96 15.04
N GLU A 47 -6.55 -14.90 14.30
CA GLU A 47 -5.46 -15.87 14.35
C GLU A 47 -4.77 -15.88 15.73
N GLN A 48 -4.48 -14.71 16.30
CA GLN A 48 -3.82 -14.60 17.60
C GLN A 48 -4.73 -14.99 18.79
N LEU A 49 -6.02 -14.74 18.68
CA LEU A 49 -7.00 -15.06 19.72
C LEU A 49 -7.61 -16.47 19.56
N GLY A 50 -7.28 -17.19 18.48
CA GLY A 50 -7.87 -18.49 18.18
C GLY A 50 -9.37 -18.42 17.85
N LEU A 51 -9.84 -17.32 17.24
CA LEU A 51 -11.23 -17.06 16.89
C LEU A 51 -11.45 -17.21 15.37
N PRO A 52 -11.87 -18.41 14.88
CA PRO A 52 -12.03 -18.68 13.44
C PRO A 52 -13.00 -17.72 12.74
N PHE A 53 -14.04 -17.28 13.43
CA PHE A 53 -15.02 -16.32 12.92
C PHE A 53 -14.36 -14.99 12.50
N LEU A 54 -13.43 -14.45 13.29
CA LEU A 54 -12.72 -13.21 12.93
C LEU A 54 -11.78 -13.42 11.76
N VAL A 55 -11.17 -14.60 11.64
CA VAL A 55 -10.32 -14.96 10.48
C VAL A 55 -11.16 -14.95 9.20
N GLU A 56 -12.35 -15.52 9.24
CA GLU A 56 -13.27 -15.56 8.11
C GLU A 56 -13.78 -14.16 7.72
N VAL A 57 -14.23 -13.37 8.70
CA VAL A 57 -14.66 -11.97 8.49
C VAL A 57 -13.54 -11.13 7.85
N GLY A 58 -12.31 -11.25 8.37
CA GLY A 58 -11.15 -10.56 7.80
C GLY A 58 -10.83 -11.03 6.38
N GLY A 59 -11.06 -12.30 6.09
CA GLY A 59 -10.94 -12.89 4.75
C GLY A 59 -11.90 -12.26 3.75
N TYR A 60 -13.18 -12.14 4.09
CA TYR A 60 -14.19 -11.49 3.23
C TYR A 60 -13.85 -10.02 2.97
N ALA A 61 -13.47 -9.28 4.01
CA ALA A 61 -13.11 -7.87 3.85
C ALA A 61 -11.89 -7.69 2.92
N SER A 62 -10.86 -8.51 3.09
CA SER A 62 -9.65 -8.47 2.26
C SER A 62 -9.92 -8.86 0.80
N ALA A 63 -10.81 -9.83 0.56
CA ALA A 63 -11.19 -10.25 -0.79
C ALA A 63 -11.87 -9.14 -1.59
N MET A 64 -12.57 -8.22 -0.91
CA MET A 64 -13.27 -7.10 -1.53
C MET A 64 -12.35 -5.87 -1.80
N SER A 65 -11.07 -5.96 -1.54
CA SER A 65 -10.15 -4.81 -1.65
C SER A 65 -10.17 -4.15 -3.03
N GLY A 66 -10.09 -4.93 -4.11
CA GLY A 66 -10.17 -4.39 -5.47
C GLY A 66 -11.48 -3.68 -5.76
N ALA A 67 -12.59 -4.28 -5.36
CA ALA A 67 -13.93 -3.71 -5.51
C ALA A 67 -14.06 -2.39 -4.73
N ALA A 68 -13.65 -2.35 -3.48
CA ALA A 68 -13.71 -1.17 -2.62
C ALA A 68 -12.87 -0.01 -3.18
N MET A 69 -11.64 -0.30 -3.65
CA MET A 69 -10.79 0.70 -4.29
C MET A 69 -11.43 1.30 -5.53
N ALA A 70 -11.98 0.47 -6.43
CA ALA A 70 -12.57 0.95 -7.69
C ALA A 70 -13.86 1.76 -7.45
N VAL A 71 -14.70 1.34 -6.51
CA VAL A 71 -15.89 2.09 -6.09
C VAL A 71 -15.50 3.45 -5.50
N ALA A 72 -14.48 3.49 -4.63
CA ALA A 72 -13.98 4.75 -4.07
C ALA A 72 -13.44 5.70 -5.15
N ILE A 73 -12.68 5.19 -6.12
CA ILE A 73 -12.21 5.96 -7.29
C ILE A 73 -13.40 6.51 -8.07
N GLY A 74 -14.39 5.66 -8.39
CA GLY A 74 -15.59 6.09 -9.12
C GLY A 74 -16.37 7.17 -8.38
N TRP A 75 -16.46 7.07 -7.06
CA TRP A 75 -17.10 8.09 -6.22
C TRP A 75 -16.36 9.43 -6.29
N ALA A 76 -15.04 9.44 -6.16
CA ALA A 76 -14.22 10.64 -6.31
C ALA A 76 -14.32 11.28 -7.70
N LEU A 77 -14.47 10.44 -8.74
CA LEU A 77 -14.68 10.88 -10.12
C LEU A 77 -16.13 11.28 -10.41
N LYS A 78 -17.03 11.27 -9.40
CA LYS A 78 -18.46 11.59 -9.51
C LYS A 78 -19.19 10.71 -10.54
N ALA A 79 -18.86 9.42 -10.54
CA ALA A 79 -19.52 8.45 -11.42
C ALA A 79 -21.00 8.30 -11.06
N PRO A 80 -21.92 8.19 -12.05
CA PRO A 80 -23.32 7.89 -11.80
C PRO A 80 -23.49 6.54 -11.09
N PRO A 81 -24.59 6.31 -10.33
CA PRO A 81 -24.76 5.11 -9.52
C PRO A 81 -24.56 3.80 -10.26
N MET A 82 -25.09 3.67 -11.50
CA MET A 82 -24.95 2.46 -12.32
C MET A 82 -23.48 2.18 -12.68
N VAL A 83 -22.71 3.21 -13.00
CA VAL A 83 -21.26 3.10 -13.24
C VAL A 83 -20.54 2.72 -11.95
N LEU A 84 -20.88 3.39 -10.84
CA LEU A 84 -20.26 3.17 -9.54
C LEU A 84 -20.40 1.71 -9.08
N PHE A 85 -21.60 1.14 -9.17
CA PHE A 85 -21.82 -0.25 -8.80
C PHE A 85 -21.13 -1.24 -9.74
N SER A 86 -21.07 -0.93 -11.04
CA SER A 86 -20.36 -1.76 -12.02
C SER A 86 -18.86 -1.76 -11.82
N LEU A 87 -18.29 -0.68 -11.27
CA LEU A 87 -16.87 -0.60 -10.94
C LEU A 87 -16.44 -1.60 -9.87
N ALA A 88 -17.34 -2.12 -9.03
CA ALA A 88 -17.01 -3.17 -8.08
C ALA A 88 -16.49 -4.42 -8.79
N THR A 89 -17.16 -4.85 -9.87
CA THR A 89 -16.73 -5.99 -10.71
C THR A 89 -15.39 -5.70 -11.40
N VAL A 90 -15.25 -4.49 -11.96
CA VAL A 90 -14.02 -4.06 -12.64
C VAL A 90 -12.83 -4.08 -11.67
N GLY A 91 -13.01 -3.52 -10.47
CA GLY A 91 -11.96 -3.45 -9.47
C GLY A 91 -11.55 -4.83 -8.94
N TYR A 92 -12.52 -5.72 -8.75
CA TYR A 92 -12.23 -7.11 -8.37
C TYR A 92 -11.37 -7.80 -9.45
N ALA A 93 -11.76 -7.72 -10.72
CA ALA A 93 -11.02 -8.30 -11.83
C ALA A 93 -9.62 -7.68 -12.00
N ALA A 94 -9.52 -6.34 -11.95
CA ALA A 94 -8.25 -5.63 -12.08
C ALA A 94 -7.27 -6.00 -10.96
N ASN A 95 -7.75 -6.10 -9.72
CA ASN A 95 -6.93 -6.48 -8.58
C ASN A 95 -6.45 -7.93 -8.70
N ALA A 96 -7.35 -8.85 -9.03
CA ALA A 96 -7.03 -10.26 -9.19
C ALA A 96 -5.98 -10.48 -10.29
N LEU A 97 -6.20 -9.92 -11.49
CA LEU A 97 -5.30 -10.04 -12.63
C LEU A 97 -3.99 -9.25 -12.43
N GLY A 98 -4.00 -8.09 -11.78
CA GLY A 98 -2.81 -7.32 -11.44
C GLY A 98 -1.97 -7.97 -10.32
N SER A 99 -2.55 -8.91 -9.59
CA SER A 99 -1.84 -9.77 -8.65
C SER A 99 -1.21 -11.00 -9.31
N THR A 100 -1.21 -11.06 -10.63
CA THR A 100 -0.49 -12.04 -11.45
C THR A 100 0.53 -11.34 -12.37
N THR A 101 1.53 -12.09 -12.82
CA THR A 101 2.50 -11.64 -13.82
C THR A 101 2.15 -12.21 -15.20
N LEU A 102 2.78 -11.70 -16.27
CA LEU A 102 2.61 -12.23 -17.64
C LEU A 102 2.98 -13.70 -17.77
N ASP A 103 3.89 -14.19 -16.93
CA ASP A 103 4.33 -15.58 -16.90
C ASP A 103 3.45 -16.47 -16.00
N GLY A 104 2.33 -15.95 -15.50
CA GLY A 104 1.40 -16.65 -14.61
C GLY A 104 1.85 -16.75 -13.15
N GLY A 105 2.95 -16.09 -12.78
CA GLY A 105 3.43 -16.02 -11.41
C GLY A 105 2.65 -15.01 -10.55
N LYS A 106 3.05 -14.88 -9.28
CA LYS A 106 2.49 -13.87 -8.35
C LYS A 106 3.00 -12.47 -8.71
N GLY A 107 2.08 -11.53 -8.87
CA GLY A 107 2.34 -10.12 -9.15
C GLY A 107 2.02 -9.22 -7.96
N ALA A 108 2.65 -8.06 -7.93
CA ALA A 108 2.46 -7.06 -6.87
C ALA A 108 1.66 -5.83 -7.32
N GLY A 109 1.13 -5.85 -8.55
CA GLY A 109 0.50 -4.68 -9.18
C GLY A 109 -1.00 -4.56 -9.00
N GLY A 110 -1.65 -5.40 -8.17
CA GLY A 110 -3.10 -5.38 -8.01
C GLY A 110 -3.69 -3.99 -7.77
N PRO A 111 -3.32 -3.26 -6.73
CA PRO A 111 -3.83 -1.90 -6.48
C PRO A 111 -3.51 -0.91 -7.61
N LEU A 112 -2.32 -1.00 -8.20
CA LEU A 112 -1.92 -0.14 -9.32
C LEU A 112 -2.77 -0.40 -10.57
N ALA A 113 -3.07 -1.66 -10.87
CA ALA A 113 -3.97 -2.05 -11.95
C ALA A 113 -5.37 -1.50 -11.70
N VAL A 114 -5.90 -1.61 -10.48
CA VAL A 114 -7.20 -1.02 -10.11
C VAL A 114 -7.21 0.48 -10.36
N LEU A 115 -6.16 1.21 -9.97
CA LEU A 115 -6.09 2.66 -10.17
C LEU A 115 -6.32 3.04 -11.64
N PHE A 116 -5.49 2.51 -12.54
CA PHE A 116 -5.56 2.89 -13.95
C PHE A 116 -6.85 2.41 -14.62
N ILE A 117 -7.23 1.16 -14.38
CA ILE A 117 -8.37 0.53 -15.04
C ILE A 117 -9.69 1.10 -14.55
N ALA A 118 -9.84 1.33 -13.25
CA ALA A 118 -11.07 1.91 -12.70
C ALA A 118 -11.29 3.36 -13.18
N ILE A 119 -10.23 4.17 -13.33
CA ILE A 119 -10.33 5.50 -13.90
C ILE A 119 -10.87 5.43 -15.34
N ILE A 120 -10.27 4.60 -16.18
CA ILE A 120 -10.69 4.46 -17.59
C ILE A 120 -12.11 3.90 -17.69
N ALA A 121 -12.43 2.86 -16.93
CA ALA A 121 -13.76 2.26 -16.91
C ALA A 121 -14.84 3.23 -16.39
N ALA A 122 -14.51 4.03 -15.38
CA ALA A 122 -15.41 5.06 -14.87
C ALA A 122 -15.72 6.12 -15.93
N GLU A 123 -14.70 6.62 -16.63
CA GLU A 123 -14.91 7.63 -17.67
C GLU A 123 -15.64 7.05 -18.90
N CYS A 124 -15.38 5.80 -19.29
CA CYS A 124 -16.13 5.10 -20.31
C CYS A 124 -17.61 4.93 -19.92
N GLY A 125 -17.88 4.50 -18.68
CA GLY A 125 -19.24 4.37 -18.16
C GLY A 125 -19.97 5.72 -18.10
N LYS A 126 -19.32 6.78 -17.68
CA LYS A 126 -19.88 8.16 -17.67
C LYS A 126 -20.22 8.62 -19.09
N ALA A 127 -19.38 8.30 -20.07
CA ALA A 127 -19.62 8.69 -21.46
C ALA A 127 -20.92 8.11 -22.00
N VAL A 128 -21.27 6.87 -21.69
CA VAL A 128 -22.48 6.20 -22.20
C VAL A 128 -23.70 6.39 -21.29
N SER A 129 -23.52 6.72 -20.01
CA SER A 129 -24.63 6.86 -19.07
C SER A 129 -25.64 7.91 -19.51
N LYS A 130 -26.92 7.55 -19.47
CA LYS A 130 -28.07 8.38 -19.88
C LYS A 130 -28.06 8.83 -21.35
N GLU A 131 -27.39 8.11 -22.24
CA GLU A 131 -27.43 8.38 -23.69
C GLU A 131 -28.45 7.48 -24.43
N THR A 132 -28.91 6.42 -23.80
CA THR A 132 -29.83 5.46 -24.40
C THR A 132 -31.11 5.29 -23.58
N LYS A 133 -32.21 4.87 -24.22
CA LYS A 133 -33.49 4.56 -23.54
C LYS A 133 -33.40 3.33 -22.64
N VAL A 134 -32.39 2.48 -22.84
CA VAL A 134 -32.12 1.25 -22.07
C VAL A 134 -30.86 1.38 -21.25
N ASP A 135 -30.66 2.56 -20.68
CA ASP A 135 -29.46 2.95 -19.89
C ASP A 135 -29.12 1.95 -18.78
N ILE A 136 -30.15 1.39 -18.13
CA ILE A 136 -29.98 0.42 -17.05
C ILE A 136 -29.22 -0.85 -17.48
N LEU A 137 -29.24 -1.19 -18.77
CA LEU A 137 -28.53 -2.32 -19.33
C LEU A 137 -27.20 -1.89 -19.96
N ILE A 138 -27.23 -0.84 -20.78
CA ILE A 138 -26.08 -0.42 -21.59
C ILE A 138 -24.95 0.13 -20.73
N THR A 139 -25.25 0.97 -19.74
CA THR A 139 -24.22 1.58 -18.89
C THR A 139 -23.44 0.56 -18.07
N PRO A 140 -24.05 -0.39 -17.33
CA PRO A 140 -23.29 -1.45 -16.65
C PRO A 140 -22.52 -2.36 -17.63
N LEU A 141 -23.16 -2.75 -18.74
CA LEU A 141 -22.52 -3.61 -19.74
C LEU A 141 -21.24 -3.01 -20.30
N VAL A 142 -21.30 -1.76 -20.75
CA VAL A 142 -20.12 -1.05 -21.29
C VAL A 142 -19.06 -0.87 -20.21
N THR A 143 -19.44 -0.47 -19.00
CA THR A 143 -18.48 -0.27 -17.90
C THR A 143 -17.75 -1.56 -17.53
N ILE A 144 -18.48 -2.68 -17.42
CA ILE A 144 -17.91 -3.98 -17.06
C ILE A 144 -17.05 -4.52 -18.20
N LEU A 145 -17.56 -4.56 -19.43
CA LEU A 145 -16.82 -5.11 -20.56
C LEU A 145 -15.55 -4.30 -20.85
N ALA A 146 -15.64 -2.98 -20.86
CA ALA A 146 -14.47 -2.14 -21.04
C ALA A 146 -13.46 -2.33 -19.90
N GLY A 147 -13.91 -2.32 -18.64
CA GLY A 147 -13.04 -2.43 -17.48
C GLY A 147 -12.41 -3.82 -17.34
N VAL A 148 -13.20 -4.89 -17.45
CA VAL A 148 -12.68 -6.28 -17.38
C VAL A 148 -11.83 -6.62 -18.60
N GLY A 149 -12.22 -6.18 -19.79
CA GLY A 149 -11.41 -6.34 -21.01
C GLY A 149 -10.05 -5.65 -20.90
N LEU A 150 -10.01 -4.41 -20.41
CA LEU A 150 -8.74 -3.70 -20.10
C LEU A 150 -7.96 -4.41 -19.01
N SER A 151 -8.63 -4.98 -18.00
CA SER A 151 -7.96 -5.75 -16.96
C SER A 151 -7.23 -6.96 -17.52
N ALA A 152 -7.88 -7.72 -18.41
CA ALA A 152 -7.26 -8.88 -19.04
C ALA A 152 -6.03 -8.51 -19.90
N LEU A 153 -6.04 -7.33 -20.53
CA LEU A 153 -4.95 -6.87 -21.40
C LEU A 153 -3.80 -6.24 -20.62
N LEU A 154 -4.08 -5.40 -19.64
CA LEU A 154 -3.09 -4.53 -19.01
C LEU A 154 -2.69 -4.94 -17.59
N ALA A 155 -3.58 -5.57 -16.82
CA ALA A 155 -3.32 -5.83 -15.42
C ALA A 155 -2.14 -6.78 -15.18
N PRO A 156 -1.92 -7.89 -15.94
CA PRO A 156 -0.74 -8.73 -15.75
C PRO A 156 0.57 -8.02 -16.09
N ALA A 157 0.58 -7.14 -17.10
CA ALA A 157 1.75 -6.33 -17.43
C ALA A 157 2.09 -5.35 -16.31
N ILE A 158 1.06 -4.71 -15.70
CA ILE A 158 1.22 -3.85 -14.52
C ILE A 158 1.72 -4.68 -13.34
N GLY A 159 1.22 -5.91 -13.15
CA GLY A 159 1.69 -6.87 -12.16
C GLY A 159 3.18 -7.17 -12.29
N THR A 160 3.61 -7.47 -13.51
CA THR A 160 5.03 -7.73 -13.83
C THR A 160 5.91 -6.49 -13.55
N ALA A 161 5.48 -5.30 -13.99
CA ALA A 161 6.21 -4.06 -13.77
C ALA A 161 6.35 -3.72 -12.27
N ALA A 162 5.27 -3.90 -11.49
CA ALA A 162 5.31 -3.68 -10.05
C ALA A 162 6.23 -4.69 -9.34
N THR A 163 6.26 -5.94 -9.79
CA THR A 163 7.14 -6.98 -9.25
C THR A 163 8.61 -6.71 -9.58
N ALA A 164 8.91 -6.03 -10.69
CA ALA A 164 10.28 -5.65 -11.04
C ALA A 164 10.96 -4.77 -9.96
N ILE A 165 10.18 -4.01 -9.17
CA ILE A 165 10.69 -3.27 -8.01
C ILE A 165 11.27 -4.23 -6.97
N GLY A 166 10.68 -5.41 -6.80
CA GLY A 166 11.21 -6.44 -5.92
C GLY A 166 12.53 -7.05 -6.39
N ASN A 167 12.85 -7.03 -7.69
CA ASN A 167 14.16 -7.49 -8.18
C ASN A 167 15.31 -6.64 -7.63
N VAL A 168 15.09 -5.33 -7.44
CA VAL A 168 16.08 -4.45 -6.79
C VAL A 168 16.31 -4.92 -5.34
N THR A 169 15.25 -5.31 -4.64
CA THR A 169 15.33 -5.84 -3.28
C THR A 169 16.11 -7.15 -3.23
N ARG A 170 15.91 -8.06 -4.20
CA ARG A 170 16.64 -9.33 -4.29
C ARG A 170 18.12 -9.12 -4.52
N LEU A 171 18.50 -8.23 -5.44
CA LEU A 171 19.90 -7.89 -5.68
C LEU A 171 20.58 -7.32 -4.43
N ALA A 172 19.82 -6.53 -3.63
CA ALA A 172 20.33 -5.99 -2.39
C ALA A 172 20.51 -7.03 -1.28
N THR A 173 19.78 -8.16 -1.33
CA THR A 173 19.86 -9.21 -0.29
C THR A 173 21.17 -10.00 -0.34
N ASP A 174 21.80 -10.06 -1.50
CA ASP A 174 23.09 -10.74 -1.70
C ASP A 174 24.28 -9.86 -1.25
N GLU A 175 24.03 -8.61 -0.88
CA GLU A 175 25.03 -7.62 -0.48
C GLU A 175 25.31 -7.63 1.03
N GLN A 176 26.25 -6.81 1.45
CA GLN A 176 26.58 -6.63 2.88
C GLN A 176 25.36 -6.15 3.67
N PRO A 177 25.20 -6.58 4.95
CA PRO A 177 24.04 -6.24 5.79
C PRO A 177 23.71 -4.74 5.87
N LEU A 178 24.73 -3.87 5.82
CA LEU A 178 24.55 -2.42 5.84
C LEU A 178 23.86 -1.92 4.56
N LEU A 179 24.38 -2.31 3.39
CA LEU A 179 23.85 -1.90 2.10
C LEU A 179 22.46 -2.50 1.86
N MET A 180 22.29 -3.79 2.17
CA MET A 180 21.01 -4.46 2.17
C MET A 180 20.00 -3.72 3.06
N GLY A 181 20.40 -3.36 4.28
CA GLY A 181 19.58 -2.60 5.22
C GLY A 181 19.05 -1.30 4.63
N VAL A 182 19.91 -0.51 3.98
CA VAL A 182 19.50 0.75 3.32
C VAL A 182 18.56 0.47 2.15
N LEU A 183 18.97 -0.39 1.20
CA LEU A 183 18.24 -0.58 -0.04
C LEU A 183 16.87 -1.22 0.20
N VAL A 184 16.82 -2.30 0.99
CA VAL A 184 15.55 -3.00 1.28
C VAL A 184 14.59 -2.09 2.04
N SER A 185 15.05 -1.41 3.09
CA SER A 185 14.19 -0.55 3.89
C SER A 185 13.63 0.63 3.09
N VAL A 186 14.44 1.28 2.25
CA VAL A 186 13.99 2.39 1.41
C VAL A 186 13.01 1.90 0.35
N VAL A 187 13.36 0.85 -0.41
CA VAL A 187 12.52 0.36 -1.51
C VAL A 187 11.19 -0.18 -1.01
N ILE A 188 11.19 -1.03 0.02
CA ILE A 188 9.95 -1.60 0.55
C ILE A 188 9.14 -0.55 1.31
N GLY A 189 9.78 0.34 2.06
CA GLY A 189 9.08 1.46 2.71
C GLY A 189 8.41 2.40 1.71
N MET A 190 9.07 2.71 0.60
CA MET A 190 8.45 3.47 -0.49
C MET A 190 7.33 2.68 -1.17
N ALA A 191 7.53 1.38 -1.42
CA ALA A 191 6.52 0.52 -2.03
C ALA A 191 5.22 0.47 -1.21
N LEU A 192 5.31 0.47 0.13
CA LEU A 192 4.15 0.54 1.02
C LEU A 192 3.34 1.82 0.84
N THR A 193 3.98 2.94 0.56
CA THR A 193 3.32 4.23 0.38
C THR A 193 2.77 4.39 -1.04
N LEU A 194 3.39 3.77 -2.03
CA LEU A 194 2.93 3.72 -3.41
C LEU A 194 1.69 2.82 -3.56
N PRO A 195 0.91 2.97 -4.65
CA PRO A 195 -0.22 2.09 -4.95
C PRO A 195 0.24 0.72 -5.50
N ILE A 196 1.16 0.09 -4.79
CA ILE A 196 1.67 -1.26 -5.07
C ILE A 196 1.66 -2.08 -3.78
N SER A 197 1.59 -3.39 -3.90
CA SER A 197 1.52 -4.27 -2.74
C SER A 197 2.92 -4.62 -2.24
N SER A 198 3.44 -3.88 -1.26
CA SER A 198 4.69 -4.20 -0.56
C SER A 198 4.66 -5.59 0.07
N ALA A 199 3.51 -6.00 0.63
CA ALA A 199 3.30 -7.33 1.18
C ALA A 199 3.44 -8.43 0.12
N ALA A 200 2.89 -8.22 -1.10
CA ALA A 200 3.05 -9.15 -2.20
C ALA A 200 4.50 -9.19 -2.73
N ILE A 201 5.21 -8.06 -2.73
CA ILE A 201 6.65 -8.02 -3.05
C ILE A 201 7.43 -8.88 -2.05
N CYS A 202 7.24 -8.65 -0.75
CA CYS A 202 7.92 -9.42 0.29
C CYS A 202 7.63 -10.93 0.20
N ALA A 203 6.37 -11.30 -0.12
CA ALA A 203 5.98 -12.69 -0.32
C ALA A 203 6.62 -13.31 -1.58
N ALA A 204 6.62 -12.59 -2.71
CA ALA A 204 7.16 -13.08 -3.98
C ALA A 204 8.67 -13.35 -3.91
N PHE A 205 9.40 -12.55 -3.12
CA PHE A 205 10.86 -12.70 -2.94
C PHE A 205 11.23 -13.39 -1.63
N SER A 206 10.25 -13.94 -0.89
CA SER A 206 10.45 -14.66 0.38
C SER A 206 11.36 -13.89 1.35
N LEU A 207 11.10 -12.57 1.50
CA LEU A 207 11.90 -11.71 2.36
C LEU A 207 11.71 -12.09 3.83
N THR A 208 12.64 -12.85 4.35
CA THR A 208 12.74 -13.30 5.75
C THR A 208 14.11 -12.95 6.34
N GLY A 209 14.36 -13.29 7.57
CA GLY A 209 15.61 -13.00 8.24
C GLY A 209 15.92 -11.51 8.32
N LEU A 210 17.16 -11.12 8.12
CA LEU A 210 17.61 -9.72 8.18
C LEU A 210 16.98 -8.85 7.08
N ALA A 211 16.77 -9.40 5.86
CA ALA A 211 16.11 -8.68 4.78
C ALA A 211 14.64 -8.37 5.12
N GLY A 212 13.94 -9.34 5.73
CA GLY A 212 12.60 -9.12 6.27
C GLY A 212 12.59 -8.07 7.38
N GLY A 213 13.56 -8.07 8.28
CA GLY A 213 13.74 -7.05 9.32
C GLY A 213 13.98 -5.65 8.76
N ALA A 214 14.80 -5.53 7.70
CA ALA A 214 14.99 -4.27 6.98
C ALA A 214 13.69 -3.77 6.32
N ALA A 215 12.90 -4.67 5.73
CA ALA A 215 11.60 -4.33 5.15
C ALA A 215 10.63 -3.80 6.21
N VAL A 216 10.53 -4.47 7.37
CA VAL A 216 9.73 -3.98 8.52
C VAL A 216 10.19 -2.58 8.93
N ALA A 217 11.51 -2.35 9.08
CA ALA A 217 12.05 -1.05 9.47
C ALA A 217 11.65 0.06 8.48
N GLY A 218 11.76 -0.19 7.18
CA GLY A 218 11.37 0.76 6.13
C GLY A 218 9.87 1.06 6.11
N CYS A 219 9.04 0.02 6.26
CA CYS A 219 7.59 0.17 6.36
C CYS A 219 7.19 0.98 7.59
N CYS A 220 7.78 0.69 8.77
CA CYS A 220 7.55 1.45 10.01
C CYS A 220 8.00 2.90 9.87
N ALA A 221 9.14 3.16 9.21
CA ALA A 221 9.64 4.51 8.96
C ALA A 221 8.65 5.34 8.13
N ASN A 222 8.00 4.74 7.13
CA ASN A 222 6.99 5.44 6.36
C ASN A 222 5.69 5.62 7.15
N MET A 223 5.19 4.61 7.84
CA MET A 223 3.91 4.67 8.56
C MET A 223 3.98 5.57 9.79
N VAL A 224 4.83 5.22 10.76
CA VAL A 224 5.01 5.99 12.00
C VAL A 224 5.61 7.36 11.68
N GLY A 225 6.53 7.42 10.70
CA GLY A 225 7.12 8.66 10.25
C GLY A 225 6.08 9.66 9.76
N PHE A 226 5.20 9.29 8.82
CA PHE A 226 4.12 10.18 8.36
C PHE A 226 3.09 10.47 9.44
N ALA A 227 2.79 9.51 10.31
CA ALA A 227 1.86 9.71 11.42
C ALA A 227 2.33 10.84 12.34
N VAL A 228 3.60 10.84 12.72
CA VAL A 228 4.19 11.87 13.60
C VAL A 228 4.45 13.17 12.83
N LEU A 229 4.98 13.11 11.60
CA LEU A 229 5.26 14.28 10.77
C LEU A 229 4.02 15.13 10.51
N SER A 230 2.87 14.48 10.29
CA SER A 230 1.58 15.12 9.99
C SER A 230 0.72 15.39 11.23
N PHE A 231 1.24 15.15 12.44
CA PHE A 231 0.45 15.30 13.67
C PHE A 231 -0.11 16.70 13.89
N ARG A 232 0.59 17.73 13.42
CA ARG A 232 0.14 19.14 13.52
C ARG A 232 -1.15 19.37 12.73
N GLU A 233 -1.26 18.77 11.56
CA GLU A 233 -2.37 18.92 10.63
C GLU A 233 -3.52 17.94 10.95
N ASN A 234 -3.23 16.71 11.30
CA ASN A 234 -4.22 15.61 11.34
C ASN A 234 -4.52 15.09 12.76
N ARG A 235 -3.76 15.55 13.78
CA ARG A 235 -3.94 15.19 15.18
C ARG A 235 -4.01 13.66 15.40
N TRP A 236 -4.77 13.20 16.37
CA TRP A 236 -4.89 11.79 16.75
C TRP A 236 -5.50 10.92 15.64
N GLY A 237 -6.48 11.45 14.88
CA GLY A 237 -7.06 10.73 13.75
C GLY A 237 -6.01 10.37 12.71
N GLY A 238 -5.16 11.33 12.31
CA GLY A 238 -4.08 11.11 11.38
C GLY A 238 -2.96 10.23 11.94
N LEU A 239 -2.67 10.36 13.25
CA LEU A 239 -1.68 9.50 13.91
C LEU A 239 -2.09 8.02 13.84
N VAL A 240 -3.32 7.71 14.17
CA VAL A 240 -3.83 6.32 14.16
C VAL A 240 -4.00 5.80 12.75
N SER A 241 -4.64 6.58 11.86
CA SER A 241 -4.92 6.13 10.49
C SER A 241 -3.65 5.86 9.67
N GLN A 242 -2.58 6.62 9.89
CA GLN A 242 -1.30 6.42 9.21
C GLN A 242 -0.39 5.46 9.97
N GLY A 243 -0.28 5.60 11.29
CA GLY A 243 0.62 4.81 12.13
C GLY A 243 0.22 3.34 12.25
N ILE A 244 -1.08 3.03 12.30
CA ILE A 244 -1.62 1.67 12.40
C ILE A 244 -2.34 1.24 11.12
N GLY A 245 -2.78 2.20 10.31
CA GLY A 245 -3.46 1.93 9.05
C GLY A 245 -2.50 1.88 7.87
N THR A 246 -2.25 3.00 7.20
CA THR A 246 -1.36 3.05 6.03
C THR A 246 -0.81 4.44 5.75
N SER A 247 0.46 4.51 5.32
CA SER A 247 1.09 5.73 4.80
C SER A 247 0.58 6.13 3.39
N MET A 248 -0.10 5.23 2.67
CA MET A 248 -0.67 5.52 1.34
C MET A 248 -1.67 6.68 1.37
N LEU A 249 -2.29 6.98 2.52
CA LEU A 249 -3.15 8.15 2.70
C LEU A 249 -2.45 9.47 2.33
N GLN A 250 -1.12 9.54 2.45
CA GLN A 250 -0.33 10.70 2.05
C GLN A 250 -0.01 10.76 0.55
N MET A 251 -0.40 9.74 -0.24
CA MET A 251 0.00 9.67 -1.64
C MET A 251 -0.48 10.87 -2.46
N GLY A 252 -1.71 11.35 -2.22
CA GLY A 252 -2.23 12.56 -2.83
C GLY A 252 -1.37 13.80 -2.53
N ASN A 253 -0.90 13.92 -1.30
CA ASN A 253 -0.03 15.01 -0.87
C ASN A 253 1.39 14.87 -1.43
N ILE A 254 1.93 13.66 -1.51
CA ILE A 254 3.24 13.36 -2.13
C ILE A 254 3.24 13.77 -3.61
N VAL A 255 2.15 13.52 -4.34
CA VAL A 255 2.02 13.96 -5.74
C VAL A 255 2.00 15.48 -5.85
N ARG A 256 1.38 16.19 -4.89
CA ARG A 256 1.38 17.67 -4.83
C ARG A 256 2.76 18.24 -4.48
N ASN A 257 3.42 17.66 -3.47
CA ASN A 257 4.74 18.06 -2.99
C ASN A 257 5.60 16.83 -2.64
N PRO A 258 6.40 16.30 -3.57
CA PRO A 258 7.23 15.11 -3.31
C PRO A 258 8.25 15.26 -2.19
N ARG A 259 8.58 16.50 -1.78
CA ARG A 259 9.54 16.78 -0.70
C ARG A 259 9.06 16.31 0.67
N ILE A 260 7.74 16.17 0.86
CA ILE A 260 7.17 15.65 2.12
C ILE A 260 7.52 14.18 2.37
N TRP A 261 7.96 13.45 1.35
CA TRP A 261 8.37 12.05 1.47
C TRP A 261 9.81 11.88 1.96
N LEU A 262 10.66 12.90 1.75
CA LEU A 262 12.08 12.84 2.11
C LEU A 262 12.34 12.47 3.59
N PRO A 263 11.63 13.00 4.59
CA PRO A 263 11.81 12.59 5.98
C PRO A 263 11.68 11.08 6.18
N ALA A 264 10.65 10.48 5.60
CA ALA A 264 10.39 9.03 5.73
C ALA A 264 11.46 8.20 4.99
N ILE A 265 11.88 8.63 3.80
CA ILE A 265 12.94 7.97 3.01
C ILE A 265 14.27 8.01 3.77
N LEU A 266 14.68 9.19 4.27
CA LEU A 266 15.91 9.32 5.05
C LEU A 266 15.85 8.51 6.34
N THR A 267 14.70 8.49 7.00
CA THR A 267 14.49 7.66 8.19
C THR A 267 14.62 6.18 7.85
N SER A 268 14.02 5.70 6.75
CA SER A 268 14.18 4.31 6.28
C SER A 268 15.65 3.97 6.03
N ALA A 269 16.39 4.86 5.36
CA ALA A 269 17.81 4.66 5.06
C ALA A 269 18.69 4.54 6.31
N ILE A 270 18.25 5.09 7.44
CA ILE A 270 18.95 5.00 8.74
C ILE A 270 18.46 3.81 9.56
N THR A 271 17.15 3.63 9.66
CA THR A 271 16.57 2.56 10.49
C THR A 271 16.83 1.16 9.92
N GLY A 272 16.91 1.02 8.59
CA GLY A 272 17.25 -0.24 7.93
C GLY A 272 18.60 -0.80 8.38
N PRO A 273 19.72 -0.08 8.20
CA PRO A 273 21.02 -0.52 8.71
C PRO A 273 21.08 -0.74 10.22
N ILE A 274 20.36 0.07 11.01
CA ILE A 274 20.29 -0.14 12.46
C ILE A 274 19.58 -1.48 12.75
N ALA A 275 18.52 -1.79 12.01
CA ALA A 275 17.84 -3.07 12.14
C ALA A 275 18.75 -4.25 11.78
N THR A 276 19.51 -4.15 10.66
CA THR A 276 20.32 -5.27 10.17
C THR A 276 21.66 -5.44 10.86
N CYS A 277 22.35 -4.35 11.17
CA CYS A 277 23.72 -4.37 11.70
C CYS A 277 23.79 -4.27 13.23
N VAL A 278 22.89 -3.49 13.87
CA VAL A 278 22.92 -3.26 15.32
C VAL A 278 22.05 -4.28 16.04
N PHE A 279 20.76 -4.29 15.75
CA PHE A 279 19.81 -5.18 16.44
C PHE A 279 19.73 -6.57 15.81
N ARG A 280 20.22 -6.75 14.59
CA ARG A 280 20.08 -7.98 13.80
C ARG A 280 18.65 -8.50 13.85
N LEU A 281 17.71 -7.59 13.62
CA LEU A 281 16.28 -7.85 13.69
C LEU A 281 15.87 -8.83 12.61
N GLU A 282 15.71 -10.09 12.98
CA GLU A 282 15.26 -11.15 12.07
C GLU A 282 13.75 -11.23 12.06
N MET A 283 13.17 -11.11 10.87
CA MET A 283 11.76 -11.34 10.61
C MET A 283 11.58 -12.73 10.00
N ASN A 284 11.41 -13.75 10.86
CA ASN A 284 11.28 -15.16 10.49
C ASN A 284 9.81 -15.63 10.41
N GLY A 285 8.84 -14.74 10.57
CA GLY A 285 7.43 -15.01 10.32
C GLY A 285 7.08 -15.10 8.83
N PRO A 286 5.78 -15.10 8.49
CA PRO A 286 5.35 -15.10 7.08
C PRO A 286 5.90 -13.88 6.33
N PRO A 287 6.52 -14.04 5.15
CA PRO A 287 7.15 -12.93 4.40
C PRO A 287 6.20 -11.77 4.10
N VAL A 288 4.91 -12.03 3.95
CA VAL A 288 3.86 -11.00 3.79
C VAL A 288 3.93 -9.95 4.91
N SER A 289 4.19 -10.39 6.15
CA SER A 289 4.24 -9.51 7.32
C SER A 289 5.38 -8.49 7.25
N ALA A 290 6.50 -8.84 6.59
CA ALA A 290 7.63 -7.92 6.40
C ALA A 290 7.25 -6.65 5.66
N GLY A 291 6.33 -6.73 4.70
CA GLY A 291 5.86 -5.60 3.91
C GLY A 291 4.71 -4.80 4.52
N MET A 292 4.28 -5.13 5.75
CA MET A 292 3.11 -4.50 6.39
C MET A 292 3.50 -3.44 7.44
N GLY A 293 4.73 -3.45 7.97
CA GLY A 293 5.17 -2.51 8.99
C GLY A 293 4.24 -2.50 10.21
N THR A 294 3.81 -1.31 10.64
CA THR A 294 2.88 -1.15 11.77
C THR A 294 1.40 -1.27 11.40
N CYS A 295 1.07 -1.64 10.15
CA CYS A 295 -0.32 -1.87 9.75
C CYS A 295 -0.94 -2.99 10.62
N GLY A 296 -1.89 -2.63 11.49
CA GLY A 296 -2.48 -3.54 12.46
C GLY A 296 -1.47 -4.31 13.32
N LEU A 297 -0.25 -3.79 13.46
CA LEU A 297 0.91 -4.42 14.11
C LEU A 297 1.34 -5.75 13.45
N VAL A 298 0.91 -6.02 12.22
CA VAL A 298 1.18 -7.29 11.51
C VAL A 298 2.68 -7.53 11.32
N GLY A 299 3.46 -6.48 11.05
CA GLY A 299 4.92 -6.59 10.96
C GLY A 299 5.55 -7.04 12.27
N GLN A 300 5.17 -6.42 13.39
CA GLN A 300 5.67 -6.74 14.74
C GLN A 300 5.23 -8.13 15.18
N ILE A 301 3.98 -8.49 14.92
CA ILE A 301 3.46 -9.84 15.18
C ILE A 301 4.23 -10.86 14.34
N GLY A 302 4.51 -10.57 13.07
CA GLY A 302 5.30 -11.43 12.19
C GLY A 302 6.73 -11.63 12.70
N VAL A 303 7.38 -10.58 13.21
CA VAL A 303 8.71 -10.70 13.84
C VAL A 303 8.63 -11.57 15.10
N TRP A 304 7.71 -11.26 16.00
CA TRP A 304 7.55 -12.00 17.27
C TRP A 304 7.19 -13.48 17.06
N THR A 305 6.20 -13.77 16.22
CA THR A 305 5.80 -15.16 15.94
C THR A 305 6.91 -15.91 15.21
N GLY A 306 7.65 -15.22 14.33
CA GLY A 306 8.80 -15.79 13.63
C GLY A 306 9.98 -16.13 14.54
N TRP A 307 10.15 -15.44 15.68
CA TRP A 307 11.14 -15.83 16.68
C TRP A 307 10.79 -17.16 17.35
N ILE A 308 9.50 -17.39 17.63
CA ILE A 308 9.01 -18.59 18.36
C ILE A 308 8.84 -19.76 17.38
N ALA A 309 8.21 -19.53 16.24
CA ALA A 309 7.85 -20.51 15.23
C ALA A 309 8.13 -19.94 13.83
N PRO A 310 9.35 -20.10 13.31
CA PRO A 310 9.70 -19.64 11.97
C PRO A 310 8.81 -20.26 10.89
N SER A 311 8.45 -19.44 9.88
CA SER A 311 7.70 -19.91 8.72
C SER A 311 8.50 -20.89 7.88
N GLU A 312 7.83 -21.71 7.07
CA GLU A 312 8.51 -22.65 6.14
C GLU A 312 9.51 -21.94 5.24
N GLN A 313 9.17 -20.72 4.74
CA GLN A 313 10.06 -19.92 3.92
C GLN A 313 11.28 -19.43 4.70
N ALA A 314 11.10 -19.04 5.97
CA ALA A 314 12.22 -18.65 6.82
C ALA A 314 13.17 -19.82 7.08
N LEU A 315 12.62 -21.00 7.39
CA LEU A 315 13.40 -22.23 7.58
C LEU A 315 14.18 -22.60 6.30
N ALA A 316 13.54 -22.48 5.13
CA ALA A 316 14.18 -22.72 3.85
C ALA A 316 15.35 -21.75 3.56
N ASN A 317 15.27 -20.52 4.09
CA ASN A 317 16.32 -19.50 4.00
C ASN A 317 17.34 -19.56 5.14
N GLY A 318 17.33 -20.62 5.96
CA GLY A 318 18.27 -20.79 7.06
C GLY A 318 17.89 -20.07 8.37
N GLY A 319 16.68 -19.52 8.47
CA GLY A 319 16.16 -18.93 9.69
C GLY A 319 15.93 -20.00 10.78
N ALA A 320 16.10 -19.61 12.03
CA ALA A 320 15.91 -20.51 13.18
C ALA A 320 15.02 -19.86 14.23
N ALA A 321 14.41 -20.69 15.06
CA ALA A 321 13.70 -20.20 16.26
C ALA A 321 14.71 -19.62 17.25
N ILE A 322 14.38 -18.48 17.82
CA ILE A 322 15.17 -17.84 18.87
C ILE A 322 14.27 -17.54 20.09
N THR A 323 14.86 -17.54 21.26
CA THR A 323 14.17 -17.04 22.46
C THR A 323 14.46 -15.57 22.60
N PRO A 324 13.47 -14.67 22.38
CA PRO A 324 13.70 -13.23 22.40
C PRO A 324 14.05 -12.77 23.83
N GLY A 325 15.18 -12.09 23.98
CA GLY A 325 15.59 -11.42 25.20
C GLY A 325 15.18 -9.95 25.21
N ALA A 326 15.65 -9.22 26.23
CA ALA A 326 15.37 -7.78 26.34
C ALA A 326 15.93 -6.97 25.17
N PHE A 327 17.03 -7.42 24.56
CA PHE A 327 17.67 -6.75 23.44
C PHE A 327 16.85 -6.84 22.16
N GLU A 328 16.29 -8.02 21.83
CA GLU A 328 15.43 -8.23 20.68
C GLU A 328 14.13 -7.43 20.79
N TRP A 329 13.50 -7.45 21.98
CA TRP A 329 12.31 -6.64 22.24
C TRP A 329 12.60 -5.13 22.15
N ALA A 330 13.71 -4.67 22.72
CA ALA A 330 14.14 -3.29 22.58
C ALA A 330 14.38 -2.91 21.13
N GLY A 331 15.04 -3.78 20.35
CA GLY A 331 15.25 -3.61 18.92
C GLY A 331 13.93 -3.47 18.16
N LEU A 332 12.99 -4.38 18.41
CA LEU A 332 11.67 -4.34 17.75
C LEU A 332 10.92 -3.03 18.05
N ILE A 333 10.88 -2.59 19.32
CA ILE A 333 10.19 -1.36 19.72
C ILE A 333 10.90 -0.11 19.16
N LEU A 334 12.21 -0.07 19.28
CA LEU A 334 12.99 1.07 18.80
C LEU A 334 12.90 1.23 17.28
N ILE A 335 13.05 0.15 16.52
CA ILE A 335 12.98 0.15 15.06
C ILE A 335 11.57 0.41 14.56
N SER A 336 10.55 -0.12 15.24
CA SER A 336 9.16 0.03 14.76
C SER A 336 8.52 1.37 15.10
N PHE A 337 8.88 1.98 16.24
CA PHE A 337 8.14 3.15 16.74
C PHE A 337 9.06 4.33 17.09
N VAL A 338 10.06 4.13 17.95
CA VAL A 338 10.80 5.24 18.56
C VAL A 338 11.69 5.93 17.53
N LEU A 339 12.54 5.20 16.83
CA LEU A 339 13.45 5.76 15.83
C LEU A 339 12.69 6.37 14.64
N PRO A 340 11.68 5.71 14.05
CA PRO A 340 10.84 6.32 13.01
C PRO A 340 10.20 7.64 13.45
N ALA A 341 9.64 7.68 14.66
CA ALA A 341 9.01 8.87 15.19
C ALA A 341 10.02 10.01 15.38
N ALA A 342 11.12 9.73 16.05
CA ALA A 342 12.13 10.73 16.39
C ALA A 342 12.86 11.28 15.15
N LEU A 343 13.35 10.39 14.28
CA LEU A 343 14.11 10.79 13.08
C LEU A 343 13.21 11.52 12.08
N CYS A 344 12.02 10.99 11.79
CA CYS A 344 11.12 11.63 10.84
C CYS A 344 10.62 12.98 11.33
N TRP A 345 10.36 13.11 12.63
CA TRP A 345 10.03 14.40 13.25
C TRP A 345 11.21 15.40 13.15
N ALA A 346 12.42 14.96 13.43
CA ALA A 346 13.62 15.81 13.33
C ALA A 346 13.86 16.28 11.89
N PHE A 347 13.85 15.36 10.91
CA PHE A 347 13.97 15.71 9.50
C PHE A 347 12.80 16.58 9.02
N GLY A 348 11.59 16.32 9.51
CA GLY A 348 10.43 17.14 9.21
C GLY A 348 10.55 18.57 9.72
N LEU A 349 11.05 18.77 10.95
CA LEU A 349 11.33 20.10 11.48
C LEU A 349 12.38 20.83 10.65
N TRP A 350 13.44 20.12 10.27
CA TRP A 350 14.51 20.67 9.43
C TRP A 350 13.97 21.10 8.07
N LEU A 351 13.19 20.25 7.38
CA LEU A 351 12.62 20.56 6.07
C LEU A 351 11.53 21.66 6.14
N ARG A 352 10.79 21.75 7.25
CA ARG A 352 9.88 22.88 7.50
C ARG A 352 10.65 24.19 7.70
N LYS A 353 11.79 24.16 8.42
CA LYS A 353 12.63 25.34 8.65
C LYS A 353 13.22 25.91 7.36
N ILE A 354 13.60 25.07 6.40
CA ILE A 354 14.08 25.50 5.07
C ILE A 354 12.96 25.77 4.07
N GLY A 355 11.69 25.64 4.46
CA GLY A 355 10.53 25.97 3.65
C GLY A 355 10.17 24.93 2.56
N TRP A 356 10.71 23.71 2.62
CA TRP A 356 10.39 22.63 1.68
C TRP A 356 9.06 21.95 2.00
N ILE A 357 8.68 21.92 3.27
CA ILE A 357 7.39 21.46 3.76
C ILE A 357 6.66 22.65 4.35
N LYS A 358 5.50 22.97 3.83
CA LYS A 358 4.65 24.07 4.30
C LYS A 358 3.53 23.55 5.19
N GLU A 359 2.93 24.45 5.95
CA GLU A 359 1.73 24.12 6.72
C GLU A 359 0.58 23.75 5.78
N GLY A 360 -0.08 22.63 6.08
CA GLY A 360 -1.14 22.07 5.25
C GLY A 360 -0.69 21.05 4.19
N ASP A 361 0.62 20.94 3.86
CA ASP A 361 1.12 20.00 2.85
C ASP A 361 0.86 18.52 3.21
N LEU A 362 0.66 18.23 4.49
CA LEU A 362 0.46 16.87 5.03
C LEU A 362 -0.99 16.62 5.48
N ARG A 363 -1.89 17.57 5.22
CA ARG A 363 -3.28 17.44 5.66
C ARG A 363 -3.99 16.34 4.85
N LEU A 364 -4.63 15.44 5.58
CA LEU A 364 -5.54 14.44 5.01
C LEU A 364 -6.91 15.08 4.81
N ASP A 365 -7.51 14.87 3.66
CA ASP A 365 -8.83 15.38 3.29
C ASP A 365 -9.94 14.52 3.90
#